data_ad02a87409a50172245e74ae9751cf8d
#
_entry.id   ad02a87409a50172245e74ae9751cf8d
#
_cell.length_a   1.000
_cell.length_b   1.000
_cell.length_c   1.000
_cell.angle_alpha   90.00
_cell.angle_beta   90.00
_cell.angle_gamma   90.00
#
_symmetry.space_group_name_H-M   'P 1'
#
loop_
_entity.id
_entity.type
_entity.pdbx_description
1 polymer ?
#
loop_
_entity_poly.entity_id
_entity_poly.type
_entity_poly.pdbx_seq_one_letter_code
_entity_poly.pdbx_strand_id
1 'polypeptide(L)'
;MKLFIFGMGYTSQVIAARLRAAGWEVTGTGREGTLRFEDREAVLAALGEASHVLSSVPPAREGGDPVLETYGAALQAAPARWIGYLSSTGVYGDTGGAWVDESAEVGTGRRSARTAADLAWQALDARVRVFRLPGIYGPGRSALDRVRDGAARRIALENQVFSRVHVEDIASGVIAGMAGPAGVYNLGDDEPSSQNVVIEEAARLLGVEPPPLQSLEEAALSPMALAFYAENRRVANGKAKRVLGWRPAYPTYREGLRALNATTSPIIASVAPEPASSDQR
;
A
#
# COMPACT_ATOMS: atom_id res chain seq x y z
N MET A 1 6.62 -22.62 7.45
CA MET A 1 5.40 -21.89 7.86
C MET A 1 4.52 -21.71 6.64
N LYS A 2 3.18 -21.71 6.82
CA LYS A 2 2.23 -21.58 5.71
C LYS A 2 1.43 -20.28 5.88
N LEU A 3 1.42 -19.44 4.83
CA LEU A 3 0.58 -18.25 4.74
C LEU A 3 -0.50 -18.48 3.69
N PHE A 4 -1.75 -18.25 4.06
CA PHE A 4 -2.86 -18.17 3.14
C PHE A 4 -3.29 -16.72 2.92
N ILE A 5 -3.44 -16.28 1.67
CA ILE A 5 -3.80 -14.90 1.33
C ILE A 5 -5.14 -14.85 0.58
N PHE A 6 -6.12 -14.15 1.15
CA PHE A 6 -7.27 -13.71 0.39
C PHE A 6 -6.91 -12.47 -0.43
N GLY A 7 -6.93 -12.56 -1.76
CA GLY A 7 -6.65 -11.46 -2.66
C GLY A 7 -5.15 -11.30 -2.99
N MET A 8 -4.63 -12.13 -3.91
CA MET A 8 -3.27 -12.02 -4.45
C MET A 8 -3.17 -10.86 -5.47
N GLY A 9 -3.32 -9.63 -4.96
CA GLY A 9 -3.16 -8.40 -5.73
C GLY A 9 -1.75 -7.79 -5.59
N TYR A 10 -1.58 -6.55 -6.06
CA TYR A 10 -0.31 -5.83 -6.12
C TYR A 10 0.51 -5.89 -4.82
N THR A 11 -0.08 -5.50 -3.69
CA THR A 11 0.62 -5.50 -2.39
C THR A 11 0.89 -6.90 -1.87
N SER A 12 -0.10 -7.79 -2.00
CA SER A 12 0.01 -9.16 -1.51
C SER A 12 1.07 -9.98 -2.26
N GLN A 13 1.29 -9.71 -3.53
CA GLN A 13 2.36 -10.34 -4.31
C GLN A 13 3.74 -10.00 -3.76
N VAL A 14 3.98 -8.75 -3.37
CA VAL A 14 5.26 -8.33 -2.76
C VAL A 14 5.46 -9.01 -1.41
N ILE A 15 4.43 -9.09 -0.58
CA ILE A 15 4.47 -9.82 0.69
C ILE A 15 4.77 -11.30 0.45
N ALA A 16 4.05 -11.92 -0.48
CA ALA A 16 4.23 -13.32 -0.84
C ALA A 16 5.63 -13.62 -1.36
N ALA A 17 6.18 -12.76 -2.23
CA ALA A 17 7.53 -12.92 -2.77
C ALA A 17 8.59 -12.89 -1.67
N ARG A 18 8.51 -11.93 -0.74
CA ARG A 18 9.43 -11.84 0.40
C ARG A 18 9.37 -13.07 1.31
N LEU A 19 8.16 -13.53 1.61
CA LEU A 19 7.98 -14.69 2.48
C LEU A 19 8.41 -16.00 1.80
N ARG A 20 8.14 -16.17 0.51
CA ARG A 20 8.66 -17.30 -0.26
C ARG A 20 10.18 -17.33 -0.28
N ALA A 21 10.83 -16.17 -0.47
CA ALA A 21 12.29 -16.04 -0.38
C ALA A 21 12.83 -16.40 1.02
N ALA A 22 12.03 -16.23 2.07
CA ALA A 22 12.32 -16.66 3.44
C ALA A 22 11.90 -18.13 3.74
N GLY A 23 11.55 -18.91 2.72
CA GLY A 23 11.22 -20.34 2.86
C GLY A 23 9.79 -20.63 3.34
N TRP A 24 8.86 -19.66 3.22
CA TRP A 24 7.45 -19.90 3.53
C TRP A 24 6.72 -20.49 2.33
N GLU A 25 5.79 -21.37 2.60
CA GLU A 25 4.76 -21.77 1.65
C GLU A 25 3.67 -20.70 1.63
N VAL A 26 3.38 -20.15 0.46
CA VAL A 26 2.37 -19.08 0.32
C VAL A 26 1.40 -19.46 -0.79
N THR A 27 0.16 -19.61 -0.41
CA THR A 27 -0.99 -19.88 -1.29
C THR A 27 -2.04 -18.77 -1.13
N GLY A 28 -3.01 -18.68 -2.01
CA GLY A 28 -4.07 -17.69 -1.85
C GLY A 28 -5.03 -17.62 -3.02
N THR A 29 -6.07 -16.80 -2.84
CA THR A 29 -7.10 -16.55 -3.85
C THR A 29 -6.83 -15.26 -4.63
N GLY A 30 -7.49 -15.09 -5.77
CA GLY A 30 -7.39 -13.91 -6.61
C GLY A 30 -6.85 -14.21 -7.99
N ARG A 31 -6.71 -13.19 -8.84
CA ARG A 31 -6.26 -13.37 -10.24
C ARG A 31 -4.92 -14.08 -10.34
N GLU A 32 -3.98 -13.71 -9.47
CA GLU A 32 -2.64 -14.28 -9.37
C GLU A 32 -2.53 -15.31 -8.23
N GLY A 33 -3.68 -15.74 -7.72
CA GLY A 33 -3.76 -16.76 -6.68
C GLY A 33 -3.69 -18.18 -7.24
N THR A 34 -3.41 -19.13 -6.38
CA THR A 34 -3.40 -20.57 -6.71
C THR A 34 -4.79 -21.20 -6.61
N LEU A 35 -5.70 -20.54 -5.93
CA LEU A 35 -7.08 -21.00 -5.69
C LEU A 35 -8.09 -19.95 -6.15
N ARG A 36 -9.29 -20.42 -6.51
CA ARG A 36 -10.44 -19.55 -6.74
C ARG A 36 -11.12 -19.23 -5.41
N PHE A 37 -11.61 -18.02 -5.26
CA PHE A 37 -12.32 -17.59 -4.05
C PHE A 37 -13.60 -18.40 -3.80
N GLU A 38 -14.28 -18.79 -4.88
CA GLU A 38 -15.53 -19.53 -4.86
C GLU A 38 -15.33 -21.03 -4.61
N ASP A 39 -14.11 -21.55 -4.74
CA ASP A 39 -13.79 -22.94 -4.42
C ASP A 39 -13.69 -23.13 -2.91
N ARG A 40 -14.87 -23.26 -2.29
CA ARG A 40 -15.01 -23.30 -0.85
C ARG A 40 -14.25 -24.47 -0.21
N GLU A 41 -14.25 -25.62 -0.85
CA GLU A 41 -13.59 -26.83 -0.32
C GLU A 41 -12.07 -26.63 -0.28
N ALA A 42 -11.47 -26.20 -1.37
CA ALA A 42 -10.04 -25.94 -1.44
C ALA A 42 -9.61 -24.80 -0.50
N VAL A 43 -10.42 -23.72 -0.37
CA VAL A 43 -10.14 -22.62 0.56
C VAL A 43 -10.22 -23.09 2.01
N LEU A 44 -11.20 -23.87 2.40
CA LEU A 44 -11.32 -24.41 3.76
C LEU A 44 -10.17 -25.36 4.10
N ALA A 45 -9.77 -26.22 3.17
CA ALA A 45 -8.61 -27.08 3.32
C ALA A 45 -7.33 -26.25 3.56
N ALA A 46 -7.09 -25.22 2.73
CA ALA A 46 -5.94 -24.34 2.88
C ALA A 46 -5.96 -23.55 4.20
N LEU A 47 -7.10 -23.07 4.66
CA LEU A 47 -7.26 -22.43 5.97
C LEU A 47 -6.95 -23.38 7.13
N GLY A 48 -7.35 -24.65 7.00
CA GLY A 48 -7.07 -25.70 8.00
C GLY A 48 -5.58 -26.00 8.18
N GLU A 49 -4.76 -25.70 7.20
CA GLU A 49 -3.31 -25.89 7.24
C GLU A 49 -2.52 -24.61 7.49
N ALA A 50 -3.15 -23.44 7.35
CA ALA A 50 -2.47 -22.15 7.43
C ALA A 50 -2.04 -21.83 8.86
N SER A 51 -0.77 -21.50 9.06
CA SER A 51 -0.27 -20.92 10.31
C SER A 51 -0.52 -19.41 10.40
N HIS A 52 -0.72 -18.75 9.25
CA HIS A 52 -1.00 -17.33 9.10
C HIS A 52 -2.01 -17.11 7.98
N VAL A 53 -2.88 -16.13 8.15
CA VAL A 53 -3.85 -15.72 7.12
C VAL A 53 -3.77 -14.21 6.92
N LEU A 54 -3.78 -13.76 5.68
CA LEU A 54 -3.83 -12.34 5.32
C LEU A 54 -5.01 -12.09 4.38
N SER A 55 -5.80 -11.04 4.64
CA SER A 55 -6.77 -10.55 3.68
C SER A 55 -6.37 -9.19 3.13
N SER A 56 -6.36 -9.06 1.81
CA SER A 56 -6.25 -7.80 1.08
C SER A 56 -7.47 -7.51 0.20
N VAL A 57 -8.53 -8.28 0.37
CA VAL A 57 -9.78 -8.09 -0.36
C VAL A 57 -10.48 -6.85 0.16
N PRO A 58 -10.84 -5.88 -0.70
CA PRO A 58 -11.60 -4.73 -0.27
C PRO A 58 -13.06 -5.11 0.02
N PRO A 59 -13.76 -4.37 0.90
CA PRO A 59 -15.19 -4.53 1.06
C PRO A 59 -15.94 -4.25 -0.25
N ALA A 60 -17.12 -4.84 -0.39
CA ALA A 60 -17.99 -4.58 -1.53
C ALA A 60 -18.43 -3.12 -1.57
N ARG A 61 -18.76 -2.61 -2.76
CA ARG A 61 -19.19 -1.21 -2.94
C ARG A 61 -20.48 -0.90 -2.18
N GLU A 62 -21.37 -1.88 -2.11
CA GLU A 62 -22.68 -1.80 -1.46
C GLU A 62 -22.63 -2.07 0.05
N GLY A 63 -21.44 -2.36 0.57
CA GLY A 63 -21.19 -2.75 1.96
C GLY A 63 -20.87 -4.23 2.09
N GLY A 64 -20.51 -4.65 3.33
CA GLY A 64 -20.07 -6.00 3.62
C GLY A 64 -18.62 -6.30 3.23
N ASP A 65 -18.02 -7.26 3.91
CA ASP A 65 -16.70 -7.78 3.58
C ASP A 65 -16.84 -9.20 3.04
N PRO A 66 -16.52 -9.46 1.75
CA PRO A 66 -16.77 -10.76 1.12
C PRO A 66 -16.06 -11.92 1.83
N VAL A 67 -14.88 -11.66 2.41
CA VAL A 67 -14.12 -12.69 3.12
C VAL A 67 -14.79 -13.03 4.45
N LEU A 68 -15.22 -12.03 5.22
CA LEU A 68 -15.89 -12.24 6.49
C LEU A 68 -17.26 -12.89 6.31
N GLU A 69 -18.02 -12.46 5.30
CA GLU A 69 -19.33 -13.03 4.99
C GLU A 69 -19.24 -14.50 4.58
N THR A 70 -18.23 -14.86 3.80
CA THR A 70 -18.09 -16.22 3.27
C THR A 70 -17.31 -17.14 4.20
N TYR A 71 -16.23 -16.64 4.81
CA TYR A 71 -15.24 -17.43 5.53
C TYR A 71 -15.02 -17.01 6.98
N GLY A 72 -15.78 -16.05 7.52
CA GLY A 72 -15.57 -15.52 8.89
C GLY A 72 -15.55 -16.61 9.96
N ALA A 73 -16.52 -17.52 9.95
CA ALA A 73 -16.57 -18.65 10.88
C ALA A 73 -15.37 -19.60 10.72
N ALA A 74 -14.95 -19.84 9.48
CA ALA A 74 -13.79 -20.67 9.22
C ALA A 74 -12.47 -20.00 9.67
N LEU A 75 -12.35 -18.68 9.55
CA LEU A 75 -11.23 -17.92 10.06
C LEU A 75 -11.12 -18.00 11.59
N GLN A 76 -12.25 -17.91 12.30
CA GLN A 76 -12.27 -18.06 13.76
C GLN A 76 -11.86 -19.48 14.20
N ALA A 77 -12.29 -20.52 13.45
CA ALA A 77 -11.97 -21.91 13.72
C ALA A 77 -10.56 -22.33 13.23
N ALA A 78 -9.93 -21.56 12.34
CA ALA A 78 -8.65 -21.90 11.75
C ALA A 78 -7.53 -21.99 12.81
N PRO A 79 -6.56 -22.92 12.65
CA PRO A 79 -5.42 -23.07 13.57
C PRO A 79 -4.41 -21.94 13.43
N ALA A 80 -4.63 -20.99 12.52
CA ALA A 80 -3.78 -19.86 12.28
C ALA A 80 -3.54 -19.06 13.57
N ARG A 81 -2.29 -18.85 13.92
CA ARG A 81 -1.89 -18.05 15.10
C ARG A 81 -1.86 -16.54 14.82
N TRP A 82 -2.00 -16.14 13.58
CA TRP A 82 -1.96 -14.75 13.12
C TRP A 82 -2.95 -14.55 11.98
N ILE A 83 -3.73 -13.48 12.08
CA ILE A 83 -4.66 -13.05 11.04
C ILE A 83 -4.36 -11.58 10.77
N GLY A 84 -4.12 -11.21 9.51
CA GLY A 84 -3.87 -9.85 9.07
C GLY A 84 -4.97 -9.34 8.12
N TYR A 85 -5.28 -8.06 8.21
CA TYR A 85 -6.16 -7.37 7.28
C TYR A 85 -5.53 -6.08 6.76
N LEU A 86 -5.44 -5.93 5.43
CA LEU A 86 -4.98 -4.71 4.78
C LEU A 86 -6.15 -3.72 4.63
N SER A 87 -6.27 -2.85 5.60
CA SER A 87 -7.28 -1.77 5.64
C SER A 87 -6.77 -0.50 4.93
N SER A 88 -7.46 0.60 5.08
CA SER A 88 -7.14 1.89 4.49
C SER A 88 -7.24 3.01 5.52
N THR A 89 -6.33 3.98 5.44
CA THR A 89 -6.44 5.23 6.22
C THR A 89 -7.65 6.10 5.85
N GLY A 90 -8.38 5.72 4.79
CA GLY A 90 -9.66 6.32 4.45
C GLY A 90 -10.74 6.16 5.54
N VAL A 91 -10.56 5.27 6.52
CA VAL A 91 -11.44 5.10 7.69
C VAL A 91 -11.48 6.33 8.59
N TYR A 92 -10.42 7.15 8.59
CA TYR A 92 -10.34 8.38 9.39
C TYR A 92 -11.15 9.56 8.81
N GLY A 93 -11.55 9.50 7.54
CA GLY A 93 -12.25 10.60 6.89
C GLY A 93 -11.37 11.85 6.68
N ASP A 94 -12.02 13.00 6.58
CA ASP A 94 -11.38 14.31 6.50
C ASP A 94 -11.10 14.85 7.90
N THR A 95 -9.89 15.35 8.12
CA THR A 95 -9.47 15.96 9.39
C THR A 95 -8.93 17.38 9.20
N GLY A 96 -9.18 17.99 8.05
CA GLY A 96 -8.66 19.31 7.70
C GLY A 96 -7.12 19.37 7.69
N GLY A 97 -6.47 18.23 7.40
CA GLY A 97 -5.00 18.13 7.38
C GLY A 97 -4.36 17.87 8.75
N ALA A 98 -5.13 17.64 9.80
CA ALA A 98 -4.58 17.28 11.10
C ALA A 98 -3.91 15.88 11.08
N TRP A 99 -3.02 15.65 12.05
CA TRP A 99 -2.43 14.34 12.28
C TRP A 99 -3.45 13.40 12.94
N VAL A 100 -3.50 12.17 12.44
CA VAL A 100 -4.27 11.07 13.01
C VAL A 100 -3.36 9.88 13.30
N ASP A 101 -3.60 9.22 14.41
CA ASP A 101 -3.01 7.93 14.75
C ASP A 101 -4.11 6.87 14.94
N GLU A 102 -3.75 5.70 15.42
CA GLU A 102 -4.67 4.57 15.58
C GLU A 102 -5.73 4.76 16.67
N SER A 103 -5.59 5.77 17.52
CA SER A 103 -6.58 6.16 18.54
C SER A 103 -7.62 7.16 18.03
N ALA A 104 -7.39 7.75 16.84
CA ALA A 104 -8.32 8.70 16.25
C ALA A 104 -9.65 8.03 15.89
N GLU A 105 -10.72 8.79 16.00
CA GLU A 105 -12.07 8.36 15.62
C GLU A 105 -12.11 7.91 14.15
N VAL A 106 -12.90 6.88 13.88
CA VAL A 106 -13.11 6.35 12.52
C VAL A 106 -14.59 6.44 12.14
N GLY A 107 -14.89 6.46 10.84
CA GLY A 107 -16.28 6.46 10.36
C GLY A 107 -16.84 7.83 9.99
N THR A 108 -16.07 8.89 10.17
CA THR A 108 -16.49 10.26 9.79
C THR A 108 -16.37 10.53 8.29
N GLY A 109 -15.74 9.63 7.54
CA GLY A 109 -15.49 9.80 6.11
C GLY A 109 -16.54 9.14 5.20
N ARG A 110 -16.44 9.44 3.91
CA ARG A 110 -17.33 8.92 2.85
C ARG A 110 -17.20 7.42 2.58
N ARG A 111 -16.23 6.75 3.19
CA ARG A 111 -15.92 5.32 2.94
C ARG A 111 -16.49 4.44 4.03
N SER A 112 -17.80 4.55 4.31
CA SER A 112 -18.48 3.79 5.36
C SER A 112 -18.26 2.28 5.26
N ALA A 113 -18.28 1.69 4.05
CA ALA A 113 -18.00 0.27 3.85
C ALA A 113 -16.56 -0.10 4.30
N ARG A 114 -15.56 0.78 4.08
CA ARG A 114 -14.19 0.55 4.55
C ARG A 114 -14.09 0.58 6.06
N THR A 115 -14.80 1.50 6.71
CA THR A 115 -14.84 1.60 8.16
C THR A 115 -15.54 0.39 8.77
N ALA A 116 -16.69 -0.01 8.20
CA ALA A 116 -17.42 -1.20 8.66
C ALA A 116 -16.55 -2.47 8.57
N ALA A 117 -15.84 -2.67 7.46
CA ALA A 117 -14.92 -3.79 7.31
C ALA A 117 -13.73 -3.72 8.30
N ASP A 118 -13.12 -2.55 8.48
CA ASP A 118 -12.03 -2.34 9.45
C ASP A 118 -12.46 -2.75 10.86
N LEU A 119 -13.62 -2.30 11.31
CA LEU A 119 -14.19 -2.64 12.62
C LEU A 119 -14.59 -4.10 12.72
N ALA A 120 -15.19 -4.66 11.66
CA ALA A 120 -15.59 -6.07 11.63
C ALA A 120 -14.37 -7.01 11.73
N TRP A 121 -13.27 -6.69 11.02
CA TRP A 121 -12.03 -7.46 11.16
C TRP A 121 -11.44 -7.36 12.57
N GLN A 122 -11.47 -6.18 13.20
CA GLN A 122 -11.02 -6.03 14.60
C GLN A 122 -11.86 -6.86 15.58
N ALA A 123 -13.16 -6.96 15.33
CA ALA A 123 -14.08 -7.71 16.17
C ALA A 123 -14.08 -9.23 15.92
N LEU A 124 -13.47 -9.69 14.82
CA LEU A 124 -13.51 -11.10 14.41
C LEU A 124 -12.83 -12.01 15.43
N ASP A 125 -11.63 -11.68 15.86
CA ASP A 125 -10.80 -12.53 16.71
C ASP A 125 -9.64 -11.75 17.34
N ALA A 126 -9.21 -12.15 18.54
CA ALA A 126 -8.08 -11.55 19.26
C ALA A 126 -6.72 -11.70 18.54
N ARG A 127 -6.61 -12.57 17.55
CA ARG A 127 -5.41 -12.77 16.72
C ARG A 127 -5.27 -11.76 15.59
N VAL A 128 -6.22 -10.85 15.40
CA VAL A 128 -6.27 -9.96 14.23
C VAL A 128 -5.31 -8.78 14.38
N ARG A 129 -4.56 -8.49 13.32
CA ARG A 129 -3.80 -7.25 13.10
C ARG A 129 -4.36 -6.53 11.90
N VAL A 130 -4.77 -5.29 12.08
CA VAL A 130 -5.27 -4.44 11.01
C VAL A 130 -4.19 -3.45 10.62
N PHE A 131 -3.82 -3.42 9.34
CA PHE A 131 -2.84 -2.48 8.79
C PHE A 131 -3.58 -1.43 7.96
N ARG A 132 -3.66 -0.20 8.47
CA ARG A 132 -4.26 0.93 7.75
C ARG A 132 -3.24 1.55 6.82
N LEU A 133 -3.49 1.44 5.52
CA LEU A 133 -2.58 1.83 4.47
C LEU A 133 -3.04 3.14 3.83
N PRO A 134 -2.17 4.16 3.70
CA PRO A 134 -2.43 5.38 2.92
C PRO A 134 -2.23 5.15 1.42
N GLY A 135 -1.86 6.19 0.67
CA GLY A 135 -1.59 6.09 -0.76
C GLY A 135 -0.43 5.15 -1.07
N ILE A 136 -0.71 4.00 -1.66
CA ILE A 136 0.30 2.98 -1.98
C ILE A 136 1.00 3.36 -3.28
N TYR A 137 2.33 3.35 -3.29
CA TYR A 137 3.14 3.51 -4.50
C TYR A 137 4.28 2.48 -4.56
N GLY A 138 4.88 2.35 -5.75
CA GLY A 138 5.97 1.41 -6.02
C GLY A 138 6.13 1.15 -7.51
N PRO A 139 6.81 0.06 -7.94
CA PRO A 139 7.00 -0.27 -9.34
C PRO A 139 5.69 -0.32 -10.14
N GLY A 140 5.64 0.37 -11.30
CA GLY A 140 4.44 0.45 -12.14
C GLY A 140 3.26 1.21 -11.53
N ARG A 141 3.44 1.86 -10.39
CA ARG A 141 2.41 2.61 -9.66
C ARG A 141 3.00 3.80 -8.93
N SER A 142 3.71 4.64 -9.63
CA SER A 142 4.41 5.78 -9.04
C SER A 142 4.09 7.11 -9.73
N ALA A 143 4.55 8.22 -9.17
CA ALA A 143 4.51 9.51 -9.83
C ALA A 143 5.42 9.55 -11.06
N LEU A 144 6.52 8.77 -11.07
CA LEU A 144 7.39 8.65 -12.25
C LEU A 144 6.63 8.07 -13.45
N ASP A 145 5.87 7.00 -13.23
CA ASP A 145 5.07 6.37 -14.28
C ASP A 145 4.04 7.37 -14.83
N ARG A 146 3.34 8.06 -13.93
CA ARG A 146 2.34 9.06 -14.32
C ARG A 146 2.93 10.25 -15.10
N VAL A 147 4.14 10.69 -14.77
CA VAL A 147 4.84 11.75 -15.52
C VAL A 147 5.25 11.25 -16.89
N ARG A 148 5.84 10.04 -16.99
CA ARG A 148 6.20 9.41 -18.27
C ARG A 148 5.01 9.25 -19.22
N ASP A 149 3.87 8.85 -18.66
CA ASP A 149 2.62 8.61 -19.39
C ASP A 149 1.85 9.90 -19.72
N GLY A 150 2.34 11.08 -19.30
CA GLY A 150 1.62 12.35 -19.46
C GLY A 150 0.31 12.44 -18.66
N ALA A 151 0.11 11.53 -17.72
CA ALA A 151 -1.10 11.42 -16.87
C ALA A 151 -0.99 12.16 -15.54
N ALA A 152 0.19 12.71 -15.22
CA ALA A 152 0.36 13.51 -14.01
C ALA A 152 -0.39 14.84 -14.12
N ARG A 153 -0.98 15.27 -13.00
CA ARG A 153 -1.69 16.55 -12.90
C ARG A 153 -1.28 17.25 -11.61
N ARG A 154 -0.93 18.54 -11.69
CA ARG A 154 -0.71 19.40 -10.54
C ARG A 154 -1.94 20.27 -10.34
N ILE A 155 -2.49 20.24 -9.13
CA ILE A 155 -3.75 20.92 -8.81
C ILE A 155 -3.51 22.05 -7.84
N ALA A 156 -4.04 23.23 -8.12
CA ALA A 156 -3.97 24.40 -7.27
C ALA A 156 -4.93 24.27 -6.08
N LEU A 157 -4.52 23.46 -5.10
CA LEU A 157 -5.20 23.29 -3.82
C LEU A 157 -4.24 23.62 -2.70
N GLU A 158 -4.57 24.64 -1.92
CA GLU A 158 -3.78 25.03 -0.76
C GLU A 158 -3.94 24.02 0.38
N ASN A 159 -2.85 23.81 1.12
CA ASN A 159 -2.81 22.98 2.33
C ASN A 159 -3.23 21.53 2.15
N GLN A 160 -3.37 21.03 0.90
CA GLN A 160 -3.71 19.65 0.63
C GLN A 160 -2.48 18.74 0.83
N VAL A 161 -2.63 17.71 1.66
CA VAL A 161 -1.59 16.70 1.91
C VAL A 161 -2.13 15.29 1.76
N PHE A 162 -1.23 14.40 1.37
CA PHE A 162 -1.50 12.96 1.27
C PHE A 162 -0.37 12.20 1.97
N SER A 163 -0.73 11.31 2.87
CA SER A 163 0.17 10.29 3.36
C SER A 163 0.33 9.18 2.33
N ARG A 164 1.52 8.58 2.28
CA ARG A 164 1.90 7.54 1.33
C ARG A 164 2.64 6.42 2.01
N VAL A 165 2.82 5.31 1.29
CA VAL A 165 3.70 4.24 1.71
C VAL A 165 4.20 3.48 0.49
N HIS A 166 5.49 3.16 0.47
CA HIS A 166 6.05 2.30 -0.56
C HIS A 166 5.60 0.85 -0.34
N VAL A 167 5.30 0.12 -1.41
CA VAL A 167 4.77 -1.25 -1.31
C VAL A 167 5.72 -2.20 -0.57
N GLU A 168 7.03 -2.00 -0.71
CA GLU A 168 8.04 -2.78 0.03
C GLU A 168 8.02 -2.51 1.53
N ASP A 169 7.67 -1.29 1.94
CA ASP A 169 7.53 -0.93 3.35
C ASP A 169 6.23 -1.48 3.94
N ILE A 170 5.18 -1.61 3.13
CA ILE A 170 4.00 -2.37 3.56
C ILE A 170 4.38 -3.82 3.83
N ALA A 171 5.12 -4.44 2.92
CA ALA A 171 5.53 -5.84 3.08
C ALA A 171 6.38 -6.04 4.35
N SER A 172 7.37 -5.16 4.60
CA SER A 172 8.18 -5.22 5.81
C SER A 172 7.35 -4.97 7.08
N GLY A 173 6.38 -4.04 7.04
CA GLY A 173 5.51 -3.74 8.17
C GLY A 173 4.55 -4.88 8.52
N VAL A 174 3.97 -5.52 7.51
CA VAL A 174 3.12 -6.71 7.70
C VAL A 174 3.94 -7.86 8.29
N ILE A 175 5.14 -8.11 7.77
CA ILE A 175 6.04 -9.16 8.27
C ILE A 175 6.46 -8.86 9.71
N ALA A 176 6.80 -7.62 10.05
CA ALA A 176 7.08 -7.21 11.44
C ALA A 176 5.85 -7.45 12.35
N GLY A 177 4.65 -7.18 11.84
CA GLY A 177 3.41 -7.43 12.55
C GLY A 177 3.09 -8.91 12.79
N MET A 178 3.73 -9.84 12.07
CA MET A 178 3.57 -11.28 12.32
C MET A 178 4.14 -11.72 13.68
N ALA A 179 5.17 -11.03 14.15
CA ALA A 179 5.76 -11.25 15.47
C ALA A 179 5.22 -10.28 16.53
N GLY A 180 4.54 -9.21 16.12
CA GLY A 180 4.01 -8.18 17.01
C GLY A 180 2.67 -8.54 17.64
N PRO A 181 2.23 -7.78 18.66
CA PRO A 181 0.93 -7.96 19.30
C PRO A 181 -0.23 -7.67 18.33
N ALA A 182 -1.42 -8.20 18.65
CA ALA A 182 -2.64 -7.87 17.93
C ALA A 182 -3.00 -6.39 18.06
N GLY A 183 -3.75 -5.86 17.12
CA GLY A 183 -4.22 -4.49 17.11
C GLY A 183 -4.14 -3.81 15.75
N VAL A 184 -4.34 -2.50 15.75
CA VAL A 184 -4.34 -1.65 14.55
C VAL A 184 -3.00 -0.93 14.43
N TYR A 185 -2.48 -0.85 13.21
CA TYR A 185 -1.21 -0.20 12.87
C TYR A 185 -1.33 0.61 11.58
N ASN A 186 -0.94 1.86 11.63
CA ASN A 186 -0.76 2.68 10.44
C ASN A 186 0.62 2.41 9.83
N LEU A 187 0.65 2.03 8.56
CA LEU A 187 1.89 1.91 7.81
C LEU A 187 1.96 3.03 6.77
N GLY A 188 2.56 4.14 7.13
CA GLY A 188 2.78 5.31 6.28
C GLY A 188 4.25 5.74 6.29
N ASP A 189 4.66 6.54 5.30
CA ASP A 189 5.96 7.20 5.33
C ASP A 189 5.99 8.35 6.36
N ASP A 190 7.15 8.99 6.51
CA ASP A 190 7.35 10.04 7.52
C ASP A 190 7.00 11.45 7.01
N GLU A 191 6.74 11.60 5.70
CA GLU A 191 6.54 12.92 5.08
C GLU A 191 5.23 12.99 4.30
N PRO A 192 4.08 13.19 4.97
CA PRO A 192 2.84 13.55 4.28
C PRO A 192 3.06 14.82 3.46
N SER A 193 2.77 14.79 2.17
CA SER A 193 3.12 15.85 1.22
C SER A 193 2.01 16.08 0.21
N SER A 194 1.96 17.28 -0.38
CA SER A 194 1.04 17.53 -1.48
C SER A 194 1.34 16.61 -2.68
N GLN A 195 0.35 16.40 -3.53
CA GLN A 195 0.57 15.66 -4.78
C GLN A 195 1.50 16.43 -5.73
N ASN A 196 1.46 17.76 -5.68
CA ASN A 196 2.24 18.62 -6.56
C ASN A 196 3.76 18.44 -6.35
N VAL A 197 4.24 18.52 -5.10
CA VAL A 197 5.68 18.35 -4.81
C VAL A 197 6.20 16.96 -5.16
N VAL A 198 5.34 15.94 -5.08
CA VAL A 198 5.71 14.56 -5.48
C VAL A 198 5.83 14.44 -7.00
N ILE A 199 4.97 15.11 -7.75
CA ILE A 199 5.04 15.19 -9.21
C ILE A 199 6.25 16.01 -9.66
N GLU A 200 6.53 17.12 -8.99
CA GLU A 200 7.72 17.96 -9.24
C GLU A 200 9.01 17.18 -9.03
N GLU A 201 9.12 16.43 -7.93
CA GLU A 201 10.29 15.57 -7.69
C GLU A 201 10.39 14.46 -8.74
N ALA A 202 9.28 13.85 -9.17
CA ALA A 202 9.29 12.85 -10.23
C ALA A 202 9.74 13.45 -11.57
N ALA A 203 9.27 14.65 -11.95
CA ALA A 203 9.68 15.36 -13.15
C ALA A 203 11.17 15.72 -13.09
N ARG A 204 11.64 16.22 -11.96
CA ARG A 204 13.06 16.52 -11.71
C ARG A 204 13.95 15.28 -11.89
N LEU A 205 13.55 14.14 -11.35
CA LEU A 205 14.28 12.86 -11.50
C LEU A 205 14.31 12.36 -12.94
N LEU A 206 13.28 12.66 -13.72
CA LEU A 206 13.18 12.30 -15.13
C LEU A 206 13.85 13.31 -16.07
N GLY A 207 14.30 14.47 -15.53
CA GLY A 207 14.88 15.55 -16.34
C GLY A 207 13.88 16.23 -17.27
N VAL A 208 12.60 16.29 -16.88
CA VAL A 208 11.52 16.93 -17.67
C VAL A 208 10.85 18.04 -16.88
N GLU A 209 10.23 18.98 -17.58
CA GLU A 209 9.41 20.01 -16.94
C GLU A 209 8.17 19.39 -16.28
N PRO A 210 7.81 19.81 -15.05
CA PRO A 210 6.59 19.35 -14.42
C PRO A 210 5.35 19.86 -15.18
N PRO A 211 4.24 19.11 -15.21
CA PRO A 211 3.02 19.56 -15.85
C PRO A 211 2.54 20.88 -15.24
N PRO A 212 1.82 21.73 -15.99
CA PRO A 212 1.32 23.02 -15.50
C PRO A 212 0.42 22.83 -14.27
N LEU A 213 0.42 23.85 -13.41
CA LEU A 213 -0.51 23.93 -12.30
C LEU A 213 -1.89 24.28 -12.84
N GLN A 214 -2.91 23.51 -12.50
CA GLN A 214 -4.28 23.64 -12.99
C GLN A 214 -5.26 23.84 -11.82
N SER A 215 -6.34 24.56 -12.05
CA SER A 215 -7.47 24.54 -11.13
C SER A 215 -8.16 23.16 -11.15
N LEU A 216 -9.02 22.90 -10.18
CA LEU A 216 -9.84 21.66 -10.18
C LEU A 216 -10.74 21.56 -11.41
N GLU A 217 -11.24 22.71 -11.90
CA GLU A 217 -12.10 22.80 -13.06
C GLU A 217 -11.31 22.48 -14.36
N GLU A 218 -10.17 23.13 -14.57
CA GLU A 218 -9.28 22.89 -15.72
C GLU A 218 -8.78 21.45 -15.80
N ALA A 219 -8.53 20.82 -14.65
CA ALA A 219 -8.04 19.46 -14.59
C ALA A 219 -9.07 18.41 -15.01
N ALA A 220 -10.36 18.77 -15.09
CA ALA A 220 -11.47 17.90 -15.50
C ALA A 220 -11.41 16.49 -14.86
N LEU A 221 -11.18 16.43 -13.56
CA LEU A 221 -10.97 15.19 -12.84
C LEU A 221 -12.24 14.33 -12.82
N SER A 222 -12.06 13.01 -12.87
CA SER A 222 -13.17 12.08 -12.67
C SER A 222 -13.76 12.25 -11.25
N PRO A 223 -15.05 11.88 -11.04
CA PRO A 223 -15.66 11.95 -9.71
C PRO A 223 -14.87 11.21 -8.64
N MET A 224 -14.23 10.10 -9.01
CA MET A 224 -13.37 9.33 -8.10
C MET A 224 -12.09 10.11 -7.73
N ALA A 225 -11.48 10.81 -8.67
CA ALA A 225 -10.29 11.63 -8.42
C ALA A 225 -10.65 12.87 -7.60
N LEU A 226 -11.76 13.56 -7.90
CA LEU A 226 -12.29 14.66 -7.09
C LEU A 226 -12.54 14.21 -5.64
N ALA A 227 -13.13 13.04 -5.49
CA ALA A 227 -13.38 12.43 -4.20
C ALA A 227 -12.10 12.20 -3.39
N PHE A 228 -10.97 11.96 -4.04
CA PHE A 228 -9.67 11.79 -3.40
C PHE A 228 -9.15 13.12 -2.81
N TYR A 229 -9.40 14.23 -3.48
CA TYR A 229 -9.02 15.57 -3.02
C TYR A 229 -9.95 16.15 -1.94
N ALA A 230 -11.10 15.55 -1.68
CA ALA A 230 -12.03 16.05 -0.68
C ALA A 230 -11.70 15.67 0.76
N GLU A 231 -10.70 14.81 0.99
CA GLU A 231 -10.25 14.40 2.31
C GLU A 231 -8.79 14.77 2.50
N ASN A 232 -8.47 15.40 3.62
CA ASN A 232 -7.15 15.91 3.94
C ASN A 232 -6.75 15.45 5.35
N ARG A 233 -5.68 14.67 5.46
CA ARG A 233 -5.15 14.14 6.74
C ARG A 233 -3.69 13.77 6.64
N ARG A 234 -3.01 13.86 7.77
CA ARG A 234 -1.67 13.33 7.98
C ARG A 234 -1.76 12.09 8.85
N VAL A 235 -1.11 11.00 8.46
CA VAL A 235 -1.18 9.71 9.15
C VAL A 235 0.12 9.44 9.89
N ALA A 236 0.03 9.32 11.21
CA ALA A 236 1.18 8.99 12.06
C ALA A 236 1.45 7.48 12.04
N ASN A 237 2.72 7.11 11.92
CA ASN A 237 3.22 5.73 11.91
C ASN A 237 3.98 5.34 13.20
N GLY A 238 3.96 6.20 14.19
CA GLY A 238 4.77 6.07 15.42
C GLY A 238 4.48 4.78 16.20
N LYS A 239 3.23 4.29 16.20
CA LYS A 239 2.87 3.04 16.88
C LYS A 239 3.54 1.84 16.21
N ALA A 240 3.47 1.73 14.87
CA ALA A 240 4.13 0.65 14.15
C ALA A 240 5.65 0.64 14.41
N LYS A 241 6.29 1.81 14.42
CA LYS A 241 7.72 1.94 14.72
C LYS A 241 8.07 1.48 16.15
N ARG A 242 7.30 1.92 17.14
CA ARG A 242 7.60 1.59 18.55
C ARG A 242 7.26 0.17 18.93
N VAL A 243 6.11 -0.33 18.47
CA VAL A 243 5.55 -1.61 18.91
C VAL A 243 6.03 -2.78 18.07
N LEU A 244 6.14 -2.60 16.76
CA LEU A 244 6.58 -3.65 15.83
C LEU A 244 8.08 -3.58 15.53
N GLY A 245 8.79 -2.55 15.99
CA GLY A 245 10.17 -2.28 15.59
C GLY A 245 10.32 -1.97 14.10
N TRP A 246 9.21 -1.70 13.42
CA TRP A 246 9.20 -1.43 11.98
C TRP A 246 9.90 -0.11 11.64
N ARG A 247 10.71 -0.13 10.60
CA ARG A 247 11.33 1.06 10.03
C ARG A 247 11.14 1.01 8.51
N PRO A 248 10.52 2.04 7.90
CA PRO A 248 10.40 2.10 6.45
C PRO A 248 11.79 2.24 5.83
N ALA A 249 12.05 1.47 4.78
CA ALA A 249 13.25 1.59 3.96
C ALA A 249 13.21 2.87 3.11
N TYR A 250 11.99 3.33 2.82
CA TYR A 250 11.73 4.58 2.09
C TYR A 250 10.97 5.53 3.02
N PRO A 251 11.68 6.22 3.95
CA PRO A 251 11.05 7.06 4.96
C PRO A 251 10.32 8.27 4.37
N THR A 252 10.67 8.69 3.15
CA THR A 252 9.92 9.69 2.41
C THR A 252 9.69 9.27 0.95
N TYR A 253 8.79 9.94 0.27
CA TYR A 253 8.57 9.71 -1.17
C TYR A 253 9.84 9.97 -2.01
N ARG A 254 10.78 10.80 -1.53
CA ARG A 254 12.01 11.12 -2.25
C ARG A 254 12.92 9.90 -2.38
N GLU A 255 13.15 9.17 -1.30
CA GLU A 255 13.94 7.93 -1.32
C GLU A 255 13.26 6.89 -2.21
N GLY A 256 11.94 6.72 -2.07
CA GLY A 256 11.17 5.77 -2.87
C GLY A 256 11.22 6.09 -4.37
N LEU A 257 11.03 7.36 -4.77
CA LEU A 257 11.11 7.76 -6.17
C LEU A 257 12.52 7.62 -6.73
N ARG A 258 13.57 7.97 -5.96
CA ARG A 258 14.96 7.76 -6.41
C ARG A 258 15.26 6.29 -6.65
N ALA A 259 14.86 5.41 -5.74
CA ALA A 259 15.04 3.97 -5.90
C ALA A 259 14.31 3.43 -7.14
N LEU A 260 13.06 3.85 -7.35
CA LEU A 260 12.26 3.47 -8.52
C LEU A 260 12.90 4.00 -9.81
N ASN A 261 13.40 5.23 -9.83
CA ASN A 261 14.06 5.79 -11.00
C ASN A 261 15.35 5.05 -11.33
N ALA A 262 16.14 4.67 -10.34
CA ALA A 262 17.38 3.91 -10.53
C ALA A 262 17.13 2.52 -11.13
N THR A 263 16.02 1.87 -10.81
CA THR A 263 15.67 0.54 -11.34
C THR A 263 15.04 0.58 -12.72
N THR A 264 14.48 1.73 -13.14
CA THR A 264 13.78 1.88 -14.41
C THR A 264 14.55 2.70 -15.45
N SER A 265 15.61 3.41 -15.07
CA SER A 265 16.49 4.11 -16.00
C SER A 265 17.39 3.11 -16.72
N PRO A 266 17.54 3.18 -18.06
CA PRO A 266 18.52 2.35 -18.73
C PRO A 266 19.90 2.69 -18.18
N ILE A 267 20.69 1.67 -17.83
CA ILE A 267 22.09 1.83 -17.51
C ILE A 267 22.74 2.40 -18.76
N ILE A 268 23.16 3.66 -18.72
CA ILE A 268 24.07 4.19 -19.73
C ILE A 268 25.38 3.47 -19.46
N ALA A 269 25.65 2.40 -20.22
CA ALA A 269 26.96 1.77 -20.21
C ALA A 269 27.95 2.90 -20.51
N SER A 270 28.86 3.18 -19.60
CA SER A 270 29.97 4.10 -19.86
C SER A 270 30.71 3.54 -21.06
N VAL A 271 30.68 4.24 -22.18
CA VAL A 271 31.52 3.95 -23.31
C VAL A 271 32.95 4.12 -22.78
N ALA A 272 33.67 3.00 -22.72
CA ALA A 272 35.08 3.03 -22.38
C ALA A 272 35.76 3.96 -23.41
N PRO A 273 36.65 4.84 -23.00
CA PRO A 273 37.37 5.69 -23.96
C PRO A 273 38.17 4.78 -24.90
N GLU A 274 37.98 4.97 -26.22
CA GLU A 274 38.82 4.30 -27.23
C GLU A 274 40.29 4.50 -26.90
N PRO A 275 41.13 3.46 -26.98
CA PRO A 275 42.55 3.65 -26.83
C PRO A 275 43.05 4.53 -27.96
N ALA A 276 43.75 5.59 -27.60
CA ALA A 276 44.39 6.49 -28.54
C ALA A 276 45.27 5.67 -29.52
N SER A 277 44.92 5.73 -30.79
CA SER A 277 45.73 5.19 -31.87
C SER A 277 47.11 5.82 -31.85
N SER A 278 48.11 5.06 -31.43
CA SER A 278 49.53 5.44 -31.62
C SER A 278 49.94 5.10 -33.03
N ASP A 279 49.67 6.00 -33.97
CA ASP A 279 50.35 5.96 -35.23
C ASP A 279 51.46 7.04 -35.22
N GLN A 280 52.65 6.57 -34.93
CA GLN A 280 53.88 7.30 -35.20
C GLN A 280 54.65 6.55 -36.25
N ARG A 281 54.64 7.20 -37.44
CA ARG A 281 55.86 7.18 -38.13
C ARG A 281 56.06 8.16 -39.06
#